data_b9ba1642fb4b422d84055f5e422c7968
#
_entry.id   b9ba1642fb4b422d84055f5e422c7968
#
_cell.length_a   1.000
_cell.length_b   1.000
_cell.length_c   1.000
_cell.angle_alpha   90.00
_cell.angle_beta   90.00
_cell.angle_gamma   90.00
#
_symmetry.space_group_name_H-M   'P 1'
#
loop_
_entity.id
_entity.type
_entity.pdbx_description
1 polymer ?
#
loop_
_entity_poly.entity_id
_entity_poly.type
_entity_poly.pdbx_seq_one_letter_code
_entity_poly.pdbx_strand_id
1 'polypeptide(L)'
;MKLRLATEKDLDEICHLSQQINTQHYHGAPQVFAAPKSIHRDRSYWRDNFNAEGAVFIVAEIDDKVVGIILAFITENTTVSFIQKKKLCRIKTIVVSERFQGQGIGKKLMEAVELWSIGEGVDEVRLEVMEFNDKAQEFYDSIGFRTQSRILSKSI
;
A
#
# COMPACT_ATOMS: atom_id res chain seq x y z
N MET A 1 -4.43 18.95 -6.20
CA MET A 1 -3.92 17.76 -5.51
C MET A 1 -2.41 17.79 -5.52
N LYS A 2 -1.79 17.56 -4.38
CA LYS A 2 -0.34 17.54 -4.17
C LYS A 2 0.06 16.15 -3.64
N LEU A 3 1.17 15.59 -4.15
CA LEU A 3 1.81 14.40 -3.60
C LEU A 3 3.06 14.85 -2.83
N ARG A 4 3.26 14.30 -1.64
CA ARG A 4 4.42 14.58 -0.79
C ARG A 4 4.70 13.42 0.16
N LEU A 5 5.89 13.42 0.75
CA LEU A 5 6.19 12.47 1.82
C LEU A 5 5.27 12.68 3.03
N ALA A 6 4.89 11.58 3.66
CA ALA A 6 4.14 11.57 4.90
C ALA A 6 4.98 12.14 6.05
N THR A 7 4.32 12.78 7.01
CA THR A 7 4.93 13.35 8.21
C THR A 7 4.11 13.03 9.46
N GLU A 8 4.66 13.31 10.63
CA GLU A 8 3.94 13.17 11.91
C GLU A 8 2.58 13.89 11.95
N LYS A 9 2.44 14.99 11.20
CA LYS A 9 1.20 15.78 11.14
C LYS A 9 0.06 15.05 10.45
N ASP A 10 0.39 14.08 9.60
CA ASP A 10 -0.57 13.32 8.79
C ASP A 10 -1.12 12.09 9.53
N LEU A 11 -0.61 11.82 10.73
CA LEU A 11 -0.82 10.55 11.42
C LEU A 11 -2.29 10.24 11.70
N ASP A 12 -3.08 11.28 12.01
CA ASP A 12 -4.50 11.10 12.30
C ASP A 12 -5.30 10.72 11.03
N GLU A 13 -5.05 11.40 9.92
CA GLU A 13 -5.66 11.08 8.63
C GLU A 13 -5.21 9.71 8.10
N ILE A 14 -3.93 9.37 8.28
CA ILE A 14 -3.39 8.05 7.93
C ILE A 14 -4.12 6.96 8.73
N CYS A 15 -4.33 7.15 10.04
CA CYS A 15 -5.08 6.22 10.87
C CYS A 15 -6.54 6.07 10.41
N HIS A 16 -7.18 7.15 9.97
CA HIS A 16 -8.54 7.10 9.41
C HIS A 16 -8.60 6.31 8.11
N LEU A 17 -7.67 6.54 7.19
CA LEU A 17 -7.58 5.78 5.94
C LEU A 17 -7.24 4.31 6.20
N SER A 18 -6.36 4.03 7.16
CA SER A 18 -6.06 2.67 7.61
C SER A 18 -7.30 1.97 8.16
N GLN A 19 -8.10 2.65 8.97
CA GLN A 19 -9.35 2.09 9.49
C GLN A 19 -10.34 1.74 8.38
N GLN A 20 -10.44 2.57 7.34
CA GLN A 20 -11.28 2.29 6.17
C GLN A 20 -10.87 0.97 5.50
N ILE A 21 -9.59 0.78 5.17
CA ILE A 21 -9.12 -0.43 4.50
C ILE A 21 -9.18 -1.66 5.42
N ASN A 22 -8.88 -1.51 6.71
CA ASN A 22 -8.98 -2.60 7.68
C ASN A 22 -10.41 -3.10 7.83
N THR A 23 -11.39 -2.19 7.81
CA THR A 23 -12.82 -2.54 7.85
C THR A 23 -13.23 -3.33 6.60
N GLN A 24 -12.81 -2.87 5.42
CA GLN A 24 -13.06 -3.56 4.16
C GLN A 24 -12.45 -4.97 4.15
N HIS A 25 -11.20 -5.10 4.60
CA HIS A 25 -10.51 -6.40 4.67
C HIS A 25 -11.16 -7.36 5.66
N TYR A 26 -11.57 -6.87 6.84
CA TYR A 26 -12.29 -7.70 7.80
C TYR A 26 -13.62 -8.22 7.26
N HIS A 27 -14.41 -7.38 6.57
CA HIS A 27 -15.66 -7.81 5.97
C HIS A 27 -15.46 -8.81 4.82
N GLY A 28 -14.41 -8.64 4.03
CA GLY A 28 -14.11 -9.52 2.90
C GLY A 28 -13.47 -10.87 3.29
N ALA A 29 -12.69 -10.88 4.37
CA ALA A 29 -11.95 -12.08 4.82
C ALA A 29 -11.75 -12.10 6.35
N PRO A 30 -12.85 -12.27 7.14
CA PRO A 30 -12.79 -12.23 8.61
C PRO A 30 -11.93 -13.36 9.22
N GLN A 31 -11.67 -14.42 8.47
CA GLN A 31 -10.74 -15.50 8.88
C GLN A 31 -9.27 -15.10 8.78
N VAL A 32 -8.94 -14.02 8.06
CA VAL A 32 -7.57 -13.53 7.86
C VAL A 32 -7.34 -12.24 8.66
N PHE A 33 -8.30 -11.33 8.65
CA PHE A 33 -8.18 -10.00 9.24
C PHE A 33 -8.96 -9.89 10.55
N ALA A 34 -8.33 -9.30 11.56
CA ALA A 34 -8.99 -9.02 12.83
C ALA A 34 -10.02 -7.88 12.70
N ALA A 35 -11.09 -7.96 13.49
CA ALA A 35 -12.07 -6.88 13.57
C ALA A 35 -11.38 -5.53 13.89
N PRO A 36 -11.76 -4.44 13.19
CA PRO A 36 -11.26 -3.11 13.47
C PRO A 36 -11.54 -2.72 14.92
N LYS A 37 -10.55 -2.11 15.57
CA LYS A 37 -10.65 -1.60 16.94
C LYS A 37 -10.53 -0.07 16.93
N SER A 38 -9.89 0.49 17.95
CA SER A 38 -9.61 1.92 18.01
C SER A 38 -8.82 2.38 16.78
N ILE A 39 -9.20 3.53 16.22
CA ILE A 39 -8.57 4.16 15.08
C ILE A 39 -7.07 4.46 15.30
N HIS A 40 -6.67 4.67 16.56
CA HIS A 40 -5.29 4.98 16.93
C HIS A 40 -4.46 3.74 17.32
N ARG A 41 -5.04 2.54 17.25
CA ARG A 41 -4.36 1.30 17.62
C ARG A 41 -3.02 1.12 16.93
N ASP A 42 -2.97 1.41 15.65
CA ASP A 42 -1.81 1.15 14.80
C ASP A 42 -0.98 2.42 14.55
N ARG A 43 -1.16 3.46 15.38
CA ARG A 43 -0.49 4.76 15.24
C ARG A 43 1.04 4.65 15.28
N SER A 44 1.59 3.84 16.18
CA SER A 44 3.03 3.58 16.26
C SER A 44 3.55 2.91 14.99
N TYR A 45 2.83 1.90 14.49
CA TYR A 45 3.18 1.22 13.25
C TYR A 45 3.32 2.21 12.08
N TRP A 46 2.38 3.14 11.90
CA TRP A 46 2.45 4.12 10.83
C TRP A 46 3.59 5.11 11.03
N ARG A 47 3.81 5.57 12.27
CA ARG A 47 4.90 6.48 12.61
C ARG A 47 6.27 5.88 12.28
N ASP A 48 6.48 4.63 12.65
CA ASP A 48 7.76 3.94 12.49
C ASP A 48 8.17 3.78 11.00
N ASN A 49 7.21 3.94 10.08
CA ASN A 49 7.45 3.85 8.65
C ASN A 49 7.81 5.19 7.97
N PHE A 50 7.72 6.33 8.66
CA PHE A 50 8.02 7.63 8.03
C PHE A 50 9.47 7.77 7.58
N ASN A 51 10.40 7.18 8.31
CA ASN A 51 11.84 7.26 8.04
C ASN A 51 12.49 5.86 8.00
N ALA A 52 11.72 4.82 7.73
CA ALA A 52 12.26 3.46 7.63
C ALA A 52 13.22 3.36 6.44
N GLU A 53 14.37 2.73 6.64
CA GLU A 53 15.35 2.52 5.58
C GLU A 53 14.75 1.72 4.43
N GLY A 54 14.99 2.16 3.19
CA GLY A 54 14.45 1.53 1.99
C GLY A 54 12.92 1.65 1.85
N ALA A 55 12.27 2.54 2.62
CA ALA A 55 10.84 2.81 2.52
C ALA A 55 10.54 4.15 1.85
N VAL A 56 9.38 4.23 1.22
CA VAL A 56 8.76 5.49 0.82
C VAL A 56 7.32 5.52 1.30
N PHE A 57 6.94 6.58 1.99
CA PHE A 57 5.58 6.80 2.43
C PHE A 57 5.07 8.13 1.86
N ILE A 58 4.14 8.06 0.91
CA ILE A 58 3.60 9.21 0.18
C ILE A 58 2.14 9.40 0.55
N VAL A 59 1.76 10.67 0.72
CA VAL A 59 0.37 11.10 0.90
C VAL A 59 -0.10 11.92 -0.29
N ALA A 60 -1.37 11.76 -0.65
CA ALA A 60 -2.09 12.62 -1.56
C ALA A 60 -2.92 13.62 -0.76
N GLU A 61 -2.69 14.92 -0.97
CA GLU A 61 -3.31 16.04 -0.26
C GLU A 61 -4.19 16.84 -1.20
N ILE A 62 -5.42 17.15 -0.77
CA ILE A 62 -6.37 18.05 -1.43
C ILE A 62 -6.93 18.97 -0.34
N ASP A 63 -6.86 20.29 -0.54
CA ASP A 63 -7.37 21.30 0.38
C ASP A 63 -6.88 21.08 1.83
N ASP A 64 -5.55 20.87 1.97
CA ASP A 64 -4.82 20.60 3.22
C ASP A 64 -5.29 19.34 3.98
N LYS A 65 -5.98 18.42 3.31
CA LYS A 65 -6.40 17.13 3.87
C LYS A 65 -5.74 15.97 3.13
N VAL A 66 -5.27 14.99 3.88
CA VAL A 66 -4.78 13.73 3.31
C VAL A 66 -5.97 12.88 2.88
N VAL A 67 -6.06 12.64 1.57
CA VAL A 67 -7.15 11.88 0.94
C VAL A 67 -6.71 10.53 0.38
N GLY A 68 -5.42 10.26 0.42
CA GLY A 68 -4.86 8.96 0.00
C GLY A 68 -3.45 8.79 0.48
N ILE A 69 -3.03 7.54 0.63
CA ILE A 69 -1.69 7.15 1.08
C ILE A 69 -1.16 5.97 0.28
N ILE A 70 0.16 5.89 0.16
CA ILE A 70 0.86 4.71 -0.31
C ILE A 70 2.15 4.51 0.47
N LEU A 71 2.37 3.28 0.95
CA LEU A 71 3.59 2.85 1.63
C LEU A 71 4.22 1.73 0.83
N ALA A 72 5.49 1.85 0.52
CA ALA A 72 6.26 0.86 -0.21
C ALA A 72 7.66 0.68 0.37
N PHE A 73 8.25 -0.49 0.14
CA PHE A 73 9.58 -0.86 0.60
C PHE A 73 10.38 -1.50 -0.51
N ILE A 74 11.69 -1.24 -0.52
CA ILE A 74 12.63 -1.99 -1.33
C ILE A 74 13.02 -3.26 -0.58
N THR A 75 12.98 -4.39 -1.28
CA THR A 75 13.43 -5.69 -0.80
C THR A 75 14.34 -6.33 -1.82
N GLU A 76 15.35 -7.07 -1.35
CA GLU A 76 16.27 -7.80 -2.20
C GLU A 76 16.47 -9.23 -1.64
N ASN A 77 16.45 -10.22 -2.53
CA ASN A 77 16.82 -11.56 -2.14
C ASN A 77 18.35 -11.69 -2.11
N THR A 78 18.91 -11.92 -0.93
CA THR A 78 20.35 -12.09 -0.74
C THR A 78 20.75 -13.51 -0.31
N THR A 79 19.79 -14.38 0.01
CA THR A 79 20.03 -15.66 0.68
C THR A 79 19.70 -16.89 -0.13
N VAL A 80 18.64 -16.83 -0.96
CA VAL A 80 18.14 -18.01 -1.69
C VAL A 80 18.76 -18.03 -3.09
N SER A 81 19.66 -19.01 -3.33
CA SER A 81 20.51 -19.06 -4.54
C SER A 81 19.73 -19.29 -5.85
N PHE A 82 18.60 -19.98 -5.81
CA PHE A 82 17.75 -20.24 -6.99
C PHE A 82 16.71 -19.15 -7.27
N ILE A 83 16.63 -18.10 -6.42
CA ILE A 83 15.84 -16.91 -6.66
C ILE A 83 16.76 -15.81 -7.17
N GLN A 84 16.35 -15.14 -8.25
CA GLN A 84 17.15 -14.05 -8.81
C GLN A 84 17.41 -12.96 -7.77
N LYS A 85 18.64 -12.46 -7.74
CA LYS A 85 19.02 -11.29 -6.96
C LYS A 85 18.52 -10.04 -7.67
N LYS A 86 17.31 -9.63 -7.33
CA LYS A 86 16.69 -8.40 -7.83
C LYS A 86 16.26 -7.53 -6.67
N LYS A 87 16.43 -6.23 -6.83
CA LYS A 87 15.72 -5.26 -5.99
C LYS A 87 14.27 -5.18 -6.45
N LEU A 88 13.37 -5.29 -5.50
CA LEU A 88 11.93 -5.25 -5.75
C LEU A 88 11.33 -4.14 -4.89
N CYS A 89 10.46 -3.34 -5.45
CA CYS A 89 9.59 -2.47 -4.67
C CYS A 89 8.32 -3.23 -4.29
N ARG A 90 8.06 -3.37 -3.00
CA ARG A 90 6.83 -3.98 -2.49
C ARG A 90 5.88 -2.91 -1.97
N ILE A 91 4.73 -2.76 -2.63
CA ILE A 91 3.64 -1.94 -2.09
C ILE A 91 3.06 -2.66 -0.88
N LYS A 92 3.15 -2.02 0.27
CA LYS A 92 2.63 -2.56 1.53
C LYS A 92 1.17 -2.18 1.74
N THR A 93 0.84 -0.93 1.40
CA THR A 93 -0.51 -0.39 1.54
C THR A 93 -0.72 0.71 0.52
N ILE A 94 -1.87 0.72 -0.12
CA ILE A 94 -2.40 1.87 -0.86
C ILE A 94 -3.87 2.00 -0.50
N VAL A 95 -4.29 3.19 -0.14
CA VAL A 95 -5.69 3.49 0.12
C VAL A 95 -6.03 4.92 -0.30
N VAL A 96 -7.19 5.10 -0.90
CA VAL A 96 -7.78 6.41 -1.22
C VAL A 96 -9.11 6.48 -0.49
N SER A 97 -9.37 7.61 0.17
CA SER A 97 -10.64 7.88 0.82
C SER A 97 -11.80 7.63 -0.13
N GLU A 98 -12.83 6.94 0.32
CA GLU A 98 -14.00 6.55 -0.50
C GLU A 98 -14.60 7.74 -1.25
N ARG A 99 -14.63 8.90 -0.63
CA ARG A 99 -15.17 10.15 -1.21
C ARG A 99 -14.36 10.67 -2.41
N PHE A 100 -13.13 10.21 -2.54
CA PHE A 100 -12.17 10.67 -3.56
C PHE A 100 -11.75 9.56 -4.54
N GLN A 101 -12.33 8.37 -4.43
CA GLN A 101 -12.10 7.28 -5.38
C GLN A 101 -12.64 7.64 -6.77
N GLY A 102 -12.14 6.96 -7.81
CA GLY A 102 -12.52 7.23 -9.20
C GLY A 102 -11.94 8.50 -9.82
N GLN A 103 -11.16 9.28 -9.07
CA GLN A 103 -10.57 10.56 -9.53
C GLN A 103 -9.09 10.44 -9.95
N GLY A 104 -8.59 9.23 -10.15
CA GLY A 104 -7.21 8.98 -10.59
C GLY A 104 -6.14 9.11 -9.50
N ILE A 105 -6.51 9.34 -8.23
CA ILE A 105 -5.56 9.54 -7.12
C ILE A 105 -4.71 8.28 -6.90
N GLY A 106 -5.32 7.09 -6.90
CA GLY A 106 -4.60 5.83 -6.76
C GLY A 106 -3.54 5.64 -7.84
N LYS A 107 -3.87 5.96 -9.10
CA LYS A 107 -2.93 5.90 -10.21
C LYS A 107 -1.74 6.84 -10.00
N LYS A 108 -1.97 8.07 -9.57
CA LYS A 108 -0.90 9.03 -9.32
C LYS A 108 -0.01 8.64 -8.12
N LEU A 109 -0.57 8.00 -7.09
CA LEU A 109 0.20 7.44 -5.99
C LEU A 109 1.10 6.29 -6.47
N MET A 110 0.60 5.41 -7.33
CA MET A 110 1.40 4.33 -7.94
C MET A 110 2.52 4.88 -8.82
N GLU A 111 2.21 5.82 -9.72
CA GLU A 111 3.20 6.50 -10.58
C GLU A 111 4.32 7.14 -9.74
N ALA A 112 3.99 7.76 -8.61
CA ALA A 112 5.00 8.35 -7.72
C ALA A 112 5.93 7.32 -7.09
N VAL A 113 5.41 6.16 -6.68
CA VAL A 113 6.23 5.06 -6.16
C VAL A 113 7.05 4.41 -7.27
N GLU A 114 6.51 4.23 -8.46
CA GLU A 114 7.24 3.71 -9.62
C GLU A 114 8.44 4.60 -9.96
N LEU A 115 8.22 5.92 -10.01
CA LEU A 115 9.28 6.88 -10.26
C LEU A 115 10.37 6.85 -9.17
N TRP A 116 9.97 6.79 -7.89
CA TRP A 116 10.91 6.62 -6.80
C TRP A 116 11.70 5.32 -6.92
N SER A 117 11.03 4.21 -7.23
CA SER A 117 11.64 2.89 -7.40
C SER A 117 12.71 2.86 -8.51
N ILE A 118 12.45 3.53 -9.63
CA ILE A 118 13.42 3.68 -10.72
C ILE A 118 14.67 4.42 -10.22
N GLY A 119 14.50 5.48 -9.42
CA GLY A 119 15.62 6.22 -8.80
C GLY A 119 16.46 5.37 -7.86
N GLU A 120 15.88 4.35 -7.26
CA GLU A 120 16.56 3.40 -6.35
C GLU A 120 17.15 2.18 -7.09
N GLY A 121 17.04 2.13 -8.42
CA GLY A 121 17.53 1.03 -9.24
C GLY A 121 16.70 -0.23 -9.12
N VAL A 122 15.38 -0.08 -8.97
CA VAL A 122 14.41 -1.17 -8.90
C VAL A 122 13.75 -1.35 -10.26
N ASP A 123 13.69 -2.59 -10.74
CA ASP A 123 13.13 -2.94 -12.05
C ASP A 123 11.69 -3.47 -11.97
N GLU A 124 11.20 -3.78 -10.78
CA GLU A 124 9.91 -4.47 -10.62
C GLU A 124 9.18 -4.01 -9.35
N VAL A 125 7.91 -3.65 -9.51
CA VAL A 125 7.00 -3.34 -8.41
C VAL A 125 6.07 -4.53 -8.18
N ARG A 126 5.92 -4.96 -6.93
CA ARG A 126 5.03 -6.04 -6.50
C ARG A 126 4.07 -5.60 -5.43
N LEU A 127 2.90 -6.20 -5.43
CA LEU A 127 1.90 -6.06 -4.37
C LEU A 127 1.16 -7.39 -4.16
N GLU A 128 0.44 -7.46 -3.06
CA GLU A 128 -0.51 -8.53 -2.80
C GLU A 128 -1.92 -7.94 -2.75
N VAL A 129 -2.85 -8.56 -3.43
CA VAL A 129 -4.27 -8.21 -3.42
C VAL A 129 -5.09 -9.42 -3.01
N MET A 130 -6.07 -9.19 -2.13
CA MET A 130 -6.96 -10.26 -1.68
C MET A 130 -7.94 -10.66 -2.79
N GLU A 131 -8.21 -11.95 -2.92
CA GLU A 131 -9.06 -12.53 -3.96
C GLU A 131 -10.48 -11.95 -3.96
N PHE A 132 -11.02 -11.54 -2.80
CA PHE A 132 -12.34 -10.91 -2.69
C PHE A 132 -12.38 -9.46 -3.22
N ASN A 133 -11.23 -8.82 -3.45
CA ASN A 133 -11.18 -7.39 -3.77
C ASN A 133 -11.13 -7.14 -5.28
N ASP A 134 -12.22 -7.47 -5.96
CA ASP A 134 -12.34 -7.34 -7.43
C ASP A 134 -12.01 -5.92 -7.92
N LYS A 135 -12.48 -4.89 -7.21
CA LYS A 135 -12.20 -3.49 -7.57
C LYS A 135 -10.71 -3.16 -7.56
N ALA A 136 -9.97 -3.68 -6.59
CA ALA A 136 -8.52 -3.48 -6.54
C ALA A 136 -7.82 -4.27 -7.64
N GLN A 137 -8.27 -5.49 -7.93
CA GLN A 137 -7.74 -6.30 -9.02
C GLN A 137 -7.93 -5.60 -10.37
N GLU A 138 -9.15 -5.12 -10.68
CA GLU A 138 -9.45 -4.34 -11.89
C GLU A 138 -8.57 -3.08 -11.99
N PHE A 139 -8.38 -2.37 -10.86
CA PHE A 139 -7.51 -1.20 -10.81
C PHE A 139 -6.07 -1.57 -11.17
N TYR A 140 -5.49 -2.60 -10.54
CA TYR A 140 -4.11 -3.01 -10.83
C TYR A 140 -3.94 -3.53 -12.25
N ASP A 141 -4.89 -4.29 -12.79
CA ASP A 141 -4.89 -4.72 -14.18
C ASP A 141 -4.90 -3.52 -15.14
N SER A 142 -5.69 -2.49 -14.85
CA SER A 142 -5.80 -1.27 -15.67
C SER A 142 -4.51 -0.46 -15.75
N ILE A 143 -3.62 -0.58 -14.74
CA ILE A 143 -2.32 0.08 -14.70
C ILE A 143 -1.14 -0.86 -15.02
N GLY A 144 -1.43 -2.06 -15.53
CA GLY A 144 -0.44 -2.96 -16.13
C GLY A 144 0.09 -4.07 -15.22
N PHE A 145 -0.41 -4.23 -13.99
CA PHE A 145 -0.06 -5.38 -13.16
C PHE A 145 -0.60 -6.68 -13.73
N ARG A 146 0.09 -7.78 -13.46
CA ARG A 146 -0.31 -9.14 -13.84
C ARG A 146 -0.10 -10.09 -12.68
N THR A 147 -0.99 -11.05 -12.53
CA THR A 147 -0.87 -12.09 -11.49
C THR A 147 0.39 -12.91 -11.71
N GLN A 148 1.22 -13.02 -10.67
CA GLN A 148 2.45 -13.79 -10.67
C GLN A 148 2.34 -15.08 -9.85
N SER A 149 1.60 -15.06 -8.75
CA SER A 149 1.43 -16.23 -7.86
C SER A 149 0.09 -16.15 -7.14
N ARG A 150 -0.32 -17.27 -6.53
CA ARG A 150 -1.50 -17.33 -5.65
C ARG A 150 -1.12 -17.93 -4.32
N ILE A 151 -1.71 -17.45 -3.24
CA ILE A 151 -1.60 -18.01 -1.89
C ILE A 151 -2.81 -18.90 -1.66
N LEU A 152 -2.59 -20.15 -1.31
CA LEU A 152 -3.64 -21.10 -0.98
C LEU A 152 -3.56 -21.43 0.51
N SER A 153 -4.71 -21.55 1.17
CA SER A 153 -4.80 -21.93 2.58
C SER A 153 -5.80 -23.06 2.77
N LYS A 154 -5.56 -23.90 3.80
CA LYS A 154 -6.45 -24.97 4.22
C LYS A 154 -6.48 -25.00 5.74
N SER A 155 -7.68 -24.96 6.32
CA SER A 155 -7.86 -25.25 7.75
C SER A 155 -7.73 -26.74 8.00
N ILE A 156 -7.10 -27.11 9.13
CA ILE A 156 -6.90 -28.48 9.62
C ILE A 156 -7.48 -28.62 11.00
#